data_884064f5b6217b618f8a7c159ca26dd9
#
_entry.id   884064f5b6217b618f8a7c159ca26dd9
#
_cell.length_a   1.000
_cell.length_b   1.000
_cell.length_c   1.000
_cell.angle_alpha   90.00
_cell.angle_beta   90.00
_cell.angle_gamma   90.00
#
_symmetry.space_group_name_H-M   'P 1'
#
loop_
_entity.id
_entity.type
_entity.pdbx_description
1 polymer ?
#
loop_
_entity_poly.entity_id
_entity_poly.type
_entity_poly.pdbx_seq_one_letter_code
_entity_poly.pdbx_strand_id
1 'polypeptide(L)'
;AIIYYDPNFRKAHAHEAIYLTPTILENLEYADIVRGSDEDFFNIFGKTDVDRVYSDHIKFYCERFISTHGANGVNLYTGKLSEHFDTDAINPVSTIGAGDNFNAGIIYGLLKYNIGYHDLPSLSKETWEKIIRCGMDLASEVCQSYDNYISKEFAASYRK
;
A
#
# COMPACT_ATOMS: atom_id res chain seq x y z
N ALA A 1 -17.39 -1.66 -7.89
CA ALA A 1 -16.53 -1.84 -6.70
C ALA A 1 -15.07 -1.75 -7.11
N ILE A 2 -14.19 -1.38 -6.19
CA ILE A 2 -12.72 -1.41 -6.36
C ILE A 2 -12.20 -2.64 -5.64
N ILE A 3 -11.37 -3.43 -6.30
CA ILE A 3 -10.66 -4.57 -5.71
C ILE A 3 -9.26 -4.08 -5.32
N TYR A 4 -9.03 -3.98 -4.02
CA TYR A 4 -7.75 -3.62 -3.42
C TYR A 4 -7.08 -4.88 -2.86
N TYR A 5 -5.93 -5.25 -3.40
CA TYR A 5 -5.24 -6.48 -3.05
C TYR A 5 -3.89 -6.22 -2.38
N ASP A 6 -3.70 -6.81 -1.20
CA ASP A 6 -2.43 -6.84 -0.47
C ASP A 6 -2.06 -8.32 -0.23
N PRO A 7 -1.00 -8.84 -0.86
CA PRO A 7 -0.59 -10.25 -0.68
C PRO A 7 -0.11 -10.55 0.74
N ASN A 8 0.36 -9.54 1.50
CA ASN A 8 0.85 -9.69 2.88
C ASN A 8 1.75 -10.93 3.06
N PHE A 9 2.78 -11.05 2.19
CA PHE A 9 3.60 -12.24 2.05
C PHE A 9 4.80 -12.20 2.99
N ARG A 10 4.62 -12.78 4.17
CA ARG A 10 5.62 -12.72 5.24
C ARG A 10 6.81 -13.65 4.98
N LYS A 11 7.99 -13.26 5.49
CA LYS A 11 9.25 -14.03 5.43
C LYS A 11 9.09 -15.50 5.86
N ALA A 12 8.22 -15.79 6.83
CA ALA A 12 7.95 -17.16 7.28
C ALA A 12 7.48 -18.09 6.14
N HIS A 13 6.84 -17.53 5.10
CA HIS A 13 6.33 -18.26 3.93
C HIS A 13 7.25 -18.15 2.70
N ALA A 14 8.43 -17.51 2.81
CA ALA A 14 9.34 -17.32 1.67
C ALA A 14 9.73 -18.66 0.98
N HIS A 15 9.80 -19.76 1.73
CA HIS A 15 10.07 -21.09 1.19
C HIS A 15 8.92 -21.68 0.35
N GLU A 16 7.71 -21.15 0.51
CA GLU A 16 6.51 -21.52 -0.25
C GLU A 16 6.29 -20.63 -1.48
N ALA A 17 7.12 -19.59 -1.67
CA ALA A 17 6.94 -18.59 -2.72
C ALA A 17 6.76 -19.24 -4.11
N ILE A 18 7.57 -20.25 -4.43
CA ILE A 18 7.49 -20.94 -5.74
C ILE A 18 6.12 -21.56 -6.00
N TYR A 19 5.41 -21.99 -4.95
CA TYR A 19 4.08 -22.62 -5.07
C TYR A 19 2.96 -21.58 -5.01
N LEU A 20 3.15 -20.48 -4.27
CA LEU A 20 2.13 -19.46 -4.04
C LEU A 20 2.15 -18.35 -5.08
N THR A 21 3.31 -18.08 -5.71
CA THR A 21 3.45 -17.04 -6.73
C THR A 21 2.42 -17.16 -7.86
N PRO A 22 2.11 -18.34 -8.44
CA PRO A 22 1.09 -18.42 -9.49
C PRO A 22 -0.27 -17.90 -9.03
N THR A 23 -0.73 -18.29 -7.84
CA THR A 23 -2.01 -17.79 -7.27
C THR A 23 -1.95 -16.30 -6.95
N ILE A 24 -0.80 -15.79 -6.48
CA ILE A 24 -0.61 -14.36 -6.27
C ILE A 24 -0.76 -13.61 -7.60
N LEU A 25 -0.14 -14.09 -8.68
CA LEU A 25 -0.24 -13.48 -10.01
C LEU A 25 -1.68 -13.50 -10.54
N GLU A 26 -2.41 -14.61 -10.35
CA GLU A 26 -3.84 -14.66 -10.68
C GLU A 26 -4.65 -13.60 -9.91
N ASN A 27 -4.39 -13.41 -8.61
CA ASN A 27 -5.05 -12.39 -7.81
C ASN A 27 -4.70 -10.97 -8.28
N LEU A 28 -3.46 -10.73 -8.74
CA LEU A 28 -3.06 -9.44 -9.30
C LEU A 28 -3.90 -9.08 -10.54
N GLU A 29 -4.29 -10.06 -11.35
CA GLU A 29 -5.09 -9.84 -12.56
C GLU A 29 -6.49 -9.32 -12.26
N TYR A 30 -7.05 -9.67 -11.09
CA TYR A 30 -8.36 -9.18 -10.65
C TYR A 30 -8.30 -7.88 -9.85
N ALA A 31 -7.10 -7.46 -9.45
CA ALA A 31 -6.94 -6.27 -8.61
C ALA A 31 -6.99 -4.97 -9.43
N ASP A 32 -7.68 -3.98 -8.90
CA ASP A 32 -7.67 -2.62 -9.42
C ASP A 32 -6.53 -1.79 -8.86
N ILE A 33 -6.13 -2.10 -7.62
CA ILE A 33 -5.00 -1.53 -6.92
C ILE A 33 -4.28 -2.66 -6.17
N VAL A 34 -2.99 -2.79 -6.38
CA VAL A 34 -2.11 -3.71 -5.63
C VAL A 34 -1.31 -2.91 -4.64
N ARG A 35 -1.22 -3.39 -3.41
CA ARG A 35 -0.34 -2.83 -2.39
C ARG A 35 0.50 -3.94 -1.74
N GLY A 36 1.71 -3.63 -1.33
CA GLY A 36 2.53 -4.46 -0.45
C GLY A 36 3.74 -3.69 0.04
N SER A 37 4.48 -4.28 0.98
CA SER A 37 5.77 -3.75 1.41
C SER A 37 6.90 -4.21 0.50
N ASP A 38 8.04 -3.53 0.58
CA ASP A 38 9.28 -3.97 -0.06
C ASP A 38 9.69 -5.39 0.37
N GLU A 39 9.46 -5.75 1.65
CA GLU A 39 9.71 -7.10 2.16
C GLU A 39 8.78 -8.14 1.50
N ASP A 40 7.49 -7.84 1.33
CA ASP A 40 6.55 -8.76 0.66
C ASP A 40 7.04 -9.11 -0.74
N PHE A 41 7.37 -8.10 -1.54
CA PHE A 41 7.78 -8.31 -2.93
C PHE A 41 9.19 -8.90 -3.05
N PHE A 42 10.08 -8.60 -2.09
CA PHE A 42 11.34 -9.33 -1.99
C PHE A 42 11.12 -10.83 -1.73
N ASN A 43 10.22 -11.17 -0.82
CA ASN A 43 9.92 -12.57 -0.50
C ASN A 43 9.23 -13.31 -1.67
N ILE A 44 8.41 -12.61 -2.47
CA ILE A 44 7.69 -13.19 -3.62
C ILE A 44 8.61 -13.33 -4.84
N PHE A 45 9.33 -12.24 -5.20
CA PHE A 45 10.04 -12.14 -6.49
C PHE A 45 11.57 -12.11 -6.36
N GLY A 46 12.12 -12.04 -5.14
CA GLY A 46 13.57 -11.95 -4.90
C GLY A 46 14.18 -10.62 -5.38
N LYS A 47 13.37 -9.56 -5.51
CA LYS A 47 13.79 -8.24 -6.01
C LYS A 47 13.70 -7.18 -4.91
N THR A 48 14.75 -6.38 -4.77
CA THR A 48 14.80 -5.22 -3.86
C THR A 48 14.48 -3.90 -4.57
N ASP A 49 14.65 -3.85 -5.88
CA ASP A 49 14.38 -2.68 -6.72
C ASP A 49 12.88 -2.65 -7.06
N VAL A 50 12.16 -1.70 -6.49
CA VAL A 50 10.71 -1.55 -6.66
C VAL A 50 10.31 -1.19 -8.09
N ASP A 51 11.15 -0.43 -8.83
CA ASP A 51 10.91 -0.13 -10.24
C ASP A 51 10.89 -1.41 -11.07
N ARG A 52 11.81 -2.34 -10.75
CA ARG A 52 11.84 -3.66 -11.38
C ARG A 52 10.72 -4.57 -10.92
N VAL A 53 10.31 -4.51 -9.66
CA VAL A 53 9.12 -5.25 -9.19
C VAL A 53 7.91 -4.82 -10.01
N TYR A 54 7.71 -3.52 -10.18
CA TYR A 54 6.60 -3.01 -10.99
C TYR A 54 6.74 -3.40 -12.46
N SER A 55 7.86 -3.07 -13.11
CA SER A 55 8.04 -3.25 -14.56
C SER A 55 8.05 -4.70 -15.00
N ASP A 56 8.67 -5.59 -14.22
CA ASP A 56 8.93 -6.97 -14.60
C ASP A 56 7.80 -7.92 -14.16
N HIS A 57 7.01 -7.55 -13.14
CA HIS A 57 6.02 -8.45 -12.54
C HIS A 57 4.61 -7.87 -12.43
N ILE A 58 4.43 -6.68 -11.79
CA ILE A 58 3.09 -6.19 -11.45
C ILE A 58 2.36 -5.57 -12.63
N LYS A 59 3.04 -4.75 -13.42
CA LYS A 59 2.47 -3.95 -14.52
C LYS A 59 1.68 -4.76 -15.55
N PHE A 60 2.06 -6.03 -15.75
CA PHE A 60 1.37 -6.91 -16.71
C PHE A 60 -0.04 -7.31 -16.26
N TYR A 61 -0.32 -7.22 -14.96
CA TYR A 61 -1.57 -7.65 -14.34
C TYR A 61 -2.37 -6.47 -13.81
N CYS A 62 -1.70 -5.55 -13.11
CA CYS A 62 -2.32 -4.37 -12.51
C CYS A 62 -1.47 -3.13 -12.76
N GLU A 63 -2.09 -2.08 -13.34
CA GLU A 63 -1.39 -0.82 -13.60
C GLU A 63 -1.12 0.01 -12.33
N ARG A 64 -1.89 -0.22 -11.25
CA ARG A 64 -1.84 0.60 -10.04
C ARG A 64 -1.19 -0.17 -8.92
N PHE A 65 -0.02 0.29 -8.55
CA PHE A 65 0.80 -0.36 -7.55
C PHE A 65 1.29 0.63 -6.50
N ILE A 66 1.09 0.30 -5.23
CA ILE A 66 1.55 1.05 -4.07
C ILE A 66 2.55 0.19 -3.32
N SER A 67 3.80 0.63 -3.23
CA SER A 67 4.85 -0.05 -2.46
C SER A 67 5.25 0.78 -1.26
N THR A 68 5.14 0.21 -0.06
CA THR A 68 5.52 0.87 1.20
C THR A 68 6.91 0.43 1.64
N HIS A 69 7.72 1.39 2.11
CA HIS A 69 9.14 1.20 2.47
C HIS A 69 9.44 1.70 3.90
N GLY A 70 8.46 1.57 4.81
CA GLY A 70 8.59 2.06 6.18
C GLY A 70 8.95 3.54 6.23
N ALA A 71 10.05 3.89 6.93
CA ALA A 71 10.53 5.26 7.03
C ALA A 71 11.02 5.86 5.70
N ASN A 72 11.26 5.03 4.68
CA ASN A 72 11.71 5.48 3.37
C ASN A 72 10.55 5.85 2.44
N GLY A 73 9.32 5.93 2.93
CA GLY A 73 8.20 6.47 2.16
C GLY A 73 7.39 5.43 1.41
N VAL A 74 6.67 5.93 0.41
CA VAL A 74 5.72 5.16 -0.40
C VAL A 74 5.94 5.47 -1.86
N ASN A 75 6.09 4.44 -2.68
CA ASN A 75 6.11 4.58 -4.14
C ASN A 75 4.75 4.23 -4.72
N LEU A 76 4.30 5.05 -5.66
CA LEU A 76 3.09 4.85 -6.44
C LEU A 76 3.46 4.70 -7.92
N TYR A 77 2.97 3.65 -8.52
CA TYR A 77 2.99 3.45 -9.97
C TYR A 77 1.57 3.36 -10.49
N THR A 78 1.33 4.00 -11.62
CA THR A 78 0.13 3.83 -12.42
C THR A 78 0.55 3.73 -13.88
N GLY A 79 -0.37 3.48 -14.80
CA GLY A 79 -0.04 3.53 -16.23
C GLY A 79 0.53 4.88 -16.72
N LYS A 80 0.40 5.96 -15.90
CA LYS A 80 0.77 7.33 -16.26
C LYS A 80 1.74 7.99 -15.26
N LEU A 81 1.81 7.53 -14.01
CA LEU A 81 2.57 8.14 -12.94
C LEU A 81 3.58 7.16 -12.37
N SER A 82 4.72 7.67 -11.98
CA SER A 82 5.70 7.03 -11.11
C SER A 82 6.15 8.09 -10.11
N GLU A 83 5.69 7.97 -8.87
CA GLU A 83 5.84 9.01 -7.84
C GLU A 83 6.33 8.40 -6.54
N HIS A 84 7.11 9.19 -5.80
CA HIS A 84 7.54 8.88 -4.44
C HIS A 84 6.97 9.91 -3.47
N PHE A 85 6.49 9.43 -2.32
CA PHE A 85 5.97 10.26 -1.24
C PHE A 85 6.76 9.99 0.03
N ASP A 86 7.44 11.02 0.54
CA ASP A 86 8.17 10.95 1.79
C ASP A 86 7.23 10.82 2.99
N THR A 87 7.64 10.02 3.99
CA THR A 87 6.97 9.95 5.28
C THR A 87 7.50 11.00 6.24
N ASP A 88 6.64 11.46 7.15
CA ASP A 88 7.10 12.27 8.26
C ASP A 88 8.00 11.44 9.20
N ALA A 89 9.05 12.07 9.69
CA ALA A 89 9.96 11.39 10.63
C ALA A 89 9.26 11.16 11.97
N ILE A 90 9.14 9.91 12.37
CA ILE A 90 8.62 9.50 13.68
C ILE A 90 9.62 8.58 14.37
N ASN A 91 9.54 8.52 15.70
CA ASN A 91 10.23 7.50 16.48
C ASN A 91 9.21 6.41 16.85
N PRO A 92 9.11 5.31 16.09
CA PRO A 92 8.08 4.32 16.30
C PRO A 92 8.29 3.58 17.63
N VAL A 93 7.21 3.39 18.38
CA VAL A 93 7.13 2.52 19.56
C VAL A 93 6.97 1.08 19.11
N SER A 94 6.14 0.85 18.09
CA SER A 94 5.90 -0.43 17.45
C SER A 94 5.53 -0.21 15.99
N THR A 95 5.88 -1.14 15.11
CA THR A 95 5.46 -1.13 13.69
C THR A 95 4.38 -2.18 13.40
N ILE A 96 3.92 -2.89 14.44
CA ILE A 96 2.87 -3.90 14.31
C ILE A 96 1.56 -3.21 13.91
N GLY A 97 0.93 -3.71 12.84
CA GLY A 97 -0.32 -3.15 12.34
C GLY A 97 -0.17 -1.92 11.44
N ALA A 98 1.05 -1.40 11.21
CA ALA A 98 1.26 -0.25 10.33
C ALA A 98 0.75 -0.51 8.91
N GLY A 99 1.01 -1.69 8.33
CA GLY A 99 0.51 -2.08 7.01
C GLY A 99 -1.01 -2.14 6.95
N ASP A 100 -1.66 -2.75 7.95
CA ASP A 100 -3.11 -2.88 8.02
C ASP A 100 -3.78 -1.50 8.14
N ASN A 101 -3.20 -0.61 8.97
CA ASN A 101 -3.71 0.75 9.12
C ASN A 101 -3.42 1.62 7.88
N PHE A 102 -2.30 1.40 7.18
CA PHE A 102 -2.07 2.01 5.89
C PHE A 102 -3.18 1.62 4.89
N ASN A 103 -3.51 0.33 4.79
CA ASN A 103 -4.59 -0.16 3.94
C ASN A 103 -5.93 0.47 4.31
N ALA A 104 -6.25 0.54 5.60
CA ALA A 104 -7.46 1.21 6.09
C ALA A 104 -7.48 2.69 5.70
N GLY A 105 -6.34 3.38 5.75
CA GLY A 105 -6.21 4.77 5.34
C GLY A 105 -6.40 4.97 3.84
N ILE A 106 -5.87 4.09 2.98
CA ILE A 106 -6.14 4.12 1.53
C ILE A 106 -7.64 3.98 1.26
N ILE A 107 -8.29 2.96 1.87
CA ILE A 107 -9.74 2.75 1.70
C ILE A 107 -10.53 3.97 2.18
N TYR A 108 -10.16 4.53 3.34
CA TYR A 108 -10.76 5.76 3.84
C TYR A 108 -10.59 6.93 2.86
N GLY A 109 -9.39 7.11 2.30
CA GLY A 109 -9.11 8.16 1.32
C GLY A 109 -9.95 8.02 0.05
N LEU A 110 -10.08 6.80 -0.50
CA LEU A 110 -10.95 6.52 -1.64
C LEU A 110 -12.41 6.91 -1.35
N LEU A 111 -12.91 6.55 -0.17
CA LEU A 111 -14.27 6.90 0.26
C LEU A 111 -14.45 8.40 0.51
N LYS A 112 -13.51 9.03 1.22
CA LYS A 112 -13.52 10.46 1.58
C LYS A 112 -13.56 11.35 0.35
N TYR A 113 -12.82 10.99 -0.69
CA TYR A 113 -12.76 11.75 -1.95
C TYR A 113 -13.73 11.23 -3.00
N ASN A 114 -14.64 10.32 -2.63
CA ASN A 114 -15.67 9.75 -3.49
C ASN A 114 -15.11 9.15 -4.79
N ILE A 115 -14.00 8.43 -4.69
CA ILE A 115 -13.34 7.78 -5.82
C ILE A 115 -13.96 6.42 -6.08
N GLY A 116 -14.52 6.24 -7.27
CA GLY A 116 -15.05 4.97 -7.75
C GLY A 116 -14.10 4.28 -8.74
N TYR A 117 -14.46 3.08 -9.16
CA TYR A 117 -13.71 2.29 -10.14
C TYR A 117 -13.38 3.05 -11.42
N HIS A 118 -14.38 3.77 -11.97
CA HIS A 118 -14.23 4.50 -13.23
C HIS A 118 -13.33 5.74 -13.14
N ASP A 119 -13.07 6.23 -11.93
CA ASP A 119 -12.21 7.39 -11.71
C ASP A 119 -10.72 7.02 -11.69
N LEU A 120 -10.39 5.77 -11.28
CA LEU A 120 -9.01 5.30 -11.10
C LEU A 120 -8.06 5.58 -12.28
N PRO A 121 -8.45 5.39 -13.56
CA PRO A 121 -7.54 5.63 -14.69
C PRO A 121 -7.20 7.11 -14.92
N SER A 122 -7.97 8.03 -14.35
CA SER A 122 -7.87 9.47 -14.57
C SER A 122 -7.46 10.28 -13.36
N LEU A 123 -7.14 9.62 -12.23
CA LEU A 123 -6.73 10.32 -11.02
C LEU A 123 -5.42 11.08 -11.25
N SER A 124 -5.43 12.36 -10.83
CA SER A 124 -4.24 13.20 -10.83
C SER A 124 -3.25 12.80 -9.72
N LYS A 125 -1.99 13.25 -9.86
CA LYS A 125 -0.98 13.10 -8.82
C LYS A 125 -1.47 13.65 -7.46
N GLU A 126 -2.05 14.82 -7.45
CA GLU A 126 -2.54 15.49 -6.23
C GLU A 126 -3.66 14.68 -5.55
N THR A 127 -4.50 14.01 -6.33
CA THR A 127 -5.55 13.15 -5.77
C THR A 127 -4.96 11.88 -5.18
N TRP A 128 -4.02 11.25 -5.87
CA TRP A 128 -3.29 10.10 -5.33
C TRP A 128 -2.51 10.47 -4.07
N GLU A 129 -1.83 11.62 -4.04
CA GLU A 129 -1.12 12.11 -2.86
C GLU A 129 -2.05 12.22 -1.64
N LYS A 130 -3.25 12.79 -1.81
CA LYS A 130 -4.25 12.88 -0.73
C LYS A 130 -4.68 11.50 -0.22
N ILE A 131 -4.89 10.54 -1.13
CA ILE A 131 -5.27 9.17 -0.76
C ILE A 131 -4.12 8.48 -0.01
N ILE A 132 -2.89 8.56 -0.54
CA ILE A 132 -1.70 7.96 0.07
C ILE A 132 -1.41 8.60 1.43
N ARG A 133 -1.58 9.92 1.55
CA ARG A 133 -1.43 10.63 2.83
C ARG A 133 -2.36 10.06 3.90
N CYS A 134 -3.63 9.75 3.56
CA CYS A 134 -4.52 9.06 4.50
C CYS A 134 -3.93 7.73 4.99
N GLY A 135 -3.32 6.94 4.10
CA GLY A 135 -2.64 5.70 4.48
C GLY A 135 -1.46 5.95 5.43
N MET A 136 -0.61 6.91 5.09
CA MET A 136 0.56 7.27 5.87
C MET A 136 0.21 7.81 7.26
N ASP A 137 -0.82 8.65 7.35
CA ASP A 137 -1.26 9.25 8.63
C ASP A 137 -1.77 8.15 9.59
N LEU A 138 -2.59 7.21 9.12
CA LEU A 138 -3.10 6.12 9.95
C LEU A 138 -1.97 5.16 10.36
N ALA A 139 -1.06 4.85 9.45
CA ALA A 139 0.12 4.03 9.75
C ALA A 139 1.06 4.71 10.75
N SER A 140 1.26 6.02 10.62
CA SER A 140 2.09 6.81 11.53
C SER A 140 1.49 6.86 12.94
N GLU A 141 0.17 7.09 13.06
CA GLU A 141 -0.53 7.11 14.34
C GLU A 141 -0.36 5.79 15.08
N VAL A 142 -0.62 4.66 14.42
CA VAL A 142 -0.52 3.34 15.07
C VAL A 142 0.90 3.02 15.52
N CYS A 143 1.92 3.53 14.82
CA CYS A 143 3.31 3.33 15.19
C CYS A 143 3.73 4.05 16.48
N GLN A 144 2.92 4.96 17.02
CA GLN A 144 3.23 5.74 18.23
C GLN A 144 2.81 5.04 19.52
N SER A 145 2.20 3.87 19.45
CA SER A 145 1.76 3.08 20.61
C SER A 145 2.06 1.59 20.42
N TYR A 146 1.77 0.80 21.44
CA TYR A 146 1.78 -0.67 21.34
C TYR A 146 0.44 -1.24 20.84
N ASP A 147 -0.59 -0.39 20.73
CA ASP A 147 -1.86 -0.77 20.15
C ASP A 147 -1.71 -0.89 18.62
N ASN A 148 -2.38 -1.87 18.02
CA ASN A 148 -2.35 -2.07 16.58
C ASN A 148 -3.54 -1.43 15.85
N TYR A 149 -4.15 -0.42 16.46
CA TYR A 149 -5.26 0.38 15.93
C TYR A 149 -5.08 1.86 16.28
N ILE A 150 -5.72 2.72 15.50
CA ILE A 150 -5.70 4.18 15.74
C ILE A 150 -6.48 4.56 17.01
N SER A 151 -6.03 5.60 17.72
CA SER A 151 -6.71 6.11 18.90
C SER A 151 -8.10 6.69 18.55
N LYS A 152 -9.02 6.66 19.51
CA LYS A 152 -10.37 7.26 19.33
C LYS A 152 -10.29 8.77 19.12
N GLU A 153 -9.37 9.41 19.80
CA GLU A 153 -9.08 10.84 19.73
C GLU A 153 -8.60 11.20 18.32
N PHE A 154 -7.63 10.46 17.78
CA PHE A 154 -7.16 10.63 16.41
C PHE A 154 -8.30 10.42 15.41
N ALA A 155 -9.05 9.32 15.53
CA ALA A 155 -10.16 9.02 14.63
C ALA A 155 -11.23 10.14 14.63
N ALA A 156 -11.53 10.72 15.81
CA ALA A 156 -12.49 11.83 15.94
C ALA A 156 -11.99 13.12 15.29
N SER A 157 -10.68 13.42 15.40
CA SER A 157 -10.07 14.60 14.78
C SER A 157 -9.92 14.45 13.27
N TYR A 158 -9.65 13.24 12.80
CA TYR A 158 -9.36 12.93 11.39
C TYR A 158 -10.62 12.95 10.49
N ARG A 159 -11.80 12.79 11.08
CA ARG A 159 -13.09 12.84 10.35
C ARG A 159 -13.59 14.25 10.04
N LYS A 160 -12.98 15.29 10.67
CA LYS A 160 -13.31 16.68 10.44
C LYS A 160 -12.65 17.20 9.16
#